data_9258b12283000aa93ca47c9032d325b6
#
_entry.id   9258b12283000aa93ca47c9032d325b6
#
_cell.length_a   1.000
_cell.length_b   1.000
_cell.length_c   1.000
_cell.angle_alpha   90.00
_cell.angle_beta   90.00
_cell.angle_gamma   90.00
#
_symmetry.space_group_name_H-M   'P 1'
#
loop_
_entity.id
_entity.type
_entity.pdbx_description
1 polymer ?
#
loop_
_entity_poly.entity_id
_entity_poly.type
_entity_poly.pdbx_seq_one_letter_code
_entity_poly.pdbx_strand_id
1 'polypeptide(L)'
;MNQFRAAQVPRLLSWLHYIRDGDNGLQATEHIVLETETREVPQLQSRRRVHASLRCRSRLRRRSLDLSIIDYYYLGIRVGQSGAAAREYVLDLRFVDPSFTLTRHIPWRCIWTALALTAATGADAMWYAAETASRTRHFAAEASATLFAGATLAYLAVAMRLVETVALHSLHGRVPVLEYRGGAGTLRRIRPFMRKLGAHVRLAAAAGHSTRAEHLRDEMREHYRLKEAGVLSGETYDASKARILAQH
;
A
#
# COMPACT_ATOMS: atom_id res chain seq x y z
N MET A 1 22.82 3.05 38.28
CA MET A 1 22.35 4.39 37.87
C MET A 1 22.27 4.41 36.35
N ASN A 2 21.16 4.08 35.77
CA ASN A 2 20.89 4.26 34.33
C ASN A 2 19.42 4.60 34.16
N GLN A 3 19.16 5.86 33.87
CA GLN A 3 17.83 6.40 33.59
C GLN A 3 17.44 6.00 32.19
N PHE A 4 16.46 5.12 32.03
CA PHE A 4 15.76 4.90 30.78
C PHE A 4 14.78 6.06 30.56
N ARG A 5 15.07 6.90 29.57
CA ARG A 5 14.13 7.91 29.05
C ARG A 5 12.95 7.20 28.43
N ALA A 6 11.80 7.37 29.02
CA ALA A 6 10.51 7.03 28.47
C ALA A 6 10.25 7.92 27.24
N ALA A 7 10.04 7.29 26.09
CA ALA A 7 9.59 7.96 24.89
C ALA A 7 8.15 8.45 25.10
N GLN A 8 7.94 9.74 25.05
CA GLN A 8 6.64 10.39 25.12
C GLN A 8 5.80 10.02 23.90
N VAL A 9 4.68 9.37 24.16
CA VAL A 9 3.57 9.19 23.20
C VAL A 9 2.90 10.55 23.06
N PRO A 10 2.73 11.11 21.86
CA PRO A 10 2.01 12.38 21.70
C PRO A 10 0.53 12.18 22.05
N ARG A 11 0.05 12.98 22.98
CA ARG A 11 -1.33 13.08 23.42
C ARG A 11 -2.23 13.56 22.27
N LEU A 12 -3.01 12.66 21.71
CA LEU A 12 -4.13 12.94 20.78
C LEU A 12 -5.42 13.30 21.57
N LEU A 13 -5.37 14.29 22.45
CA LEU A 13 -6.53 14.67 23.28
C LEU A 13 -6.68 16.19 23.44
N SER A 14 -6.37 16.98 22.42
CA SER A 14 -6.62 18.43 22.49
C SER A 14 -7.60 19.00 21.45
N TRP A 15 -8.33 18.16 20.71
CA TRP A 15 -9.29 18.63 19.68
C TRP A 15 -10.75 18.59 20.09
N LEU A 16 -11.07 18.24 21.34
CA LEU A 16 -12.45 18.12 21.83
C LEU A 16 -12.98 19.37 22.58
N HIS A 17 -12.27 20.48 22.61
CA HIS A 17 -12.68 21.67 23.39
C HIS A 17 -12.94 22.92 22.57
N TYR A 18 -13.13 22.83 21.25
CA TYR A 18 -13.43 24.03 20.44
C TYR A 18 -14.80 23.98 19.72
N ILE A 19 -15.77 23.27 20.26
CA ILE A 19 -17.16 23.35 19.79
C ILE A 19 -18.06 23.57 21.00
N ARG A 20 -17.99 24.78 21.57
CA ARG A 20 -19.06 25.32 22.37
C ARG A 20 -18.85 26.82 22.49
N ASP A 21 -19.66 27.54 21.79
CA ASP A 21 -20.29 28.84 21.97
C ASP A 21 -20.24 29.64 20.68
N GLY A 22 -21.43 30.05 20.27
CA GLY A 22 -21.60 31.28 19.53
C GLY A 22 -22.34 31.17 18.19
N ASP A 23 -23.60 31.34 18.34
CA ASP A 23 -24.42 32.22 17.49
C ASP A 23 -24.95 31.72 16.14
N ASN A 24 -26.24 31.82 16.07
CA ASN A 24 -27.19 31.72 14.98
C ASN A 24 -26.76 32.47 13.71
N GLY A 25 -25.88 31.87 12.95
CA GLY A 25 -25.73 32.15 11.53
C GLY A 25 -26.39 31.00 10.79
N LEU A 26 -27.44 31.27 10.05
CA LEU A 26 -28.01 30.37 9.05
C LEU A 26 -26.87 29.89 8.12
N GLN A 27 -26.18 28.84 8.54
CA GLN A 27 -25.39 28.04 7.60
C GLN A 27 -26.42 27.43 6.67
N ALA A 28 -26.62 28.08 5.53
CA ALA A 28 -27.15 27.44 4.37
C ALA A 28 -26.24 26.21 4.12
N THR A 29 -26.67 25.09 4.67
CA THR A 29 -26.17 23.80 4.18
C THR A 29 -26.62 23.76 2.72
N GLU A 30 -25.77 24.28 1.83
CA GLU A 30 -25.88 23.94 0.43
C GLU A 30 -25.80 22.40 0.42
N HIS A 31 -26.98 21.79 0.45
CA HIS A 31 -27.15 20.44 -0.02
C HIS A 31 -26.63 20.46 -1.44
N ILE A 32 -25.36 20.12 -1.61
CA ILE A 32 -24.84 19.75 -2.93
C ILE A 32 -25.65 18.52 -3.29
N VAL A 33 -26.78 18.75 -3.96
CA VAL A 33 -27.55 17.71 -4.59
C VAL A 33 -26.58 17.13 -5.61
N LEU A 34 -26.01 15.99 -5.26
CA LEU A 34 -25.25 15.15 -6.19
C LEU A 34 -26.30 14.63 -7.18
N GLU A 35 -26.75 15.52 -8.09
CA GLU A 35 -27.60 15.12 -9.18
C GLU A 35 -26.89 14.02 -9.92
N THR A 36 -27.57 12.92 -10.02
CA THR A 36 -27.16 11.60 -10.48
C THR A 36 -26.96 11.58 -12.01
N GLU A 37 -26.23 12.50 -12.57
CA GLU A 37 -25.58 12.22 -13.84
C GLU A 37 -24.38 11.30 -13.56
N THR A 38 -24.71 10.04 -13.43
CA THR A 38 -23.72 8.97 -13.31
C THR A 38 -22.96 8.93 -14.64
N ARG A 39 -21.82 9.60 -14.66
CA ARG A 39 -20.89 9.42 -15.78
C ARG A 39 -20.60 7.93 -15.86
N GLU A 40 -20.98 7.29 -16.95
CA GLU A 40 -20.79 5.86 -17.13
C GLU A 40 -19.31 5.50 -17.06
N VAL A 41 -18.92 4.99 -15.90
CA VAL A 41 -17.56 4.44 -15.72
C VAL A 41 -17.52 3.09 -16.42
N PRO A 42 -16.52 2.84 -17.27
CA PRO A 42 -16.43 1.59 -18.00
C PRO A 42 -16.41 0.39 -17.05
N GLN A 43 -17.23 -0.61 -17.36
CA GLN A 43 -17.15 -1.89 -16.67
C GLN A 43 -15.89 -2.64 -17.12
N LEU A 44 -15.22 -3.37 -16.22
CA LEU A 44 -14.01 -4.15 -16.53
C LEU A 44 -14.23 -5.18 -17.67
N GLN A 45 -15.47 -5.62 -17.84
CA GLN A 45 -15.86 -6.63 -18.84
C GLN A 45 -16.16 -6.06 -20.23
N SER A 46 -16.18 -4.72 -20.39
CA SER A 46 -16.43 -4.13 -21.71
C SER A 46 -15.23 -4.37 -22.64
N ARG A 47 -15.48 -4.64 -23.94
CA ARG A 47 -14.46 -4.79 -25.00
C ARG A 47 -13.76 -3.45 -25.29
N ARG A 48 -13.00 -2.93 -24.33
CA ARG A 48 -12.26 -1.66 -24.46
C ARG A 48 -10.79 -1.91 -24.71
N ARG A 49 -10.10 -0.90 -25.27
CA ARG A 49 -8.67 -1.00 -25.58
C ARG A 49 -7.85 -0.97 -24.29
N VAL A 50 -7.13 -2.04 -24.03
CA VAL A 50 -6.17 -2.13 -22.92
C VAL A 50 -4.80 -1.71 -23.46
N HIS A 51 -4.26 -0.61 -22.95
CA HIS A 51 -2.97 -0.07 -23.38
C HIS A 51 -1.77 -0.69 -22.66
N ALA A 52 -1.95 -1.03 -21.41
CA ALA A 52 -0.95 -1.72 -20.61
C ALA A 52 -1.62 -2.57 -19.55
N SER A 53 -1.06 -3.72 -19.27
CA SER A 53 -1.51 -4.58 -18.18
C SER A 53 -0.34 -5.06 -17.35
N LEU A 54 -0.58 -5.27 -16.06
CA LEU A 54 0.38 -5.82 -15.13
C LEU A 54 -0.33 -6.85 -14.27
N ARG A 55 0.24 -8.04 -14.21
CA ARG A 55 -0.20 -9.08 -13.28
C ARG A 55 0.90 -9.39 -12.29
N CYS A 56 0.62 -9.17 -11.01
CA CYS A 56 1.49 -9.51 -9.90
C CYS A 56 0.83 -10.58 -9.03
N ARG A 57 1.53 -11.70 -8.82
CA ARG A 57 1.07 -12.77 -7.94
C ARG A 57 2.12 -13.05 -6.88
N SER A 58 1.74 -12.93 -5.62
CA SER A 58 2.56 -13.33 -4.48
C SER A 58 2.08 -14.70 -3.98
N ARG A 59 2.87 -15.76 -4.29
CA ARG A 59 2.54 -17.14 -3.85
C ARG A 59 2.56 -17.27 -2.34
N LEU A 60 3.56 -16.68 -1.66
CA LEU A 60 3.72 -16.73 -0.21
C LEU A 60 2.56 -16.05 0.53
N ARG A 61 2.04 -14.95 -0.03
CA ARG A 61 0.95 -14.18 0.59
C ARG A 61 -0.43 -14.50 0.03
N ARG A 62 -0.50 -15.43 -0.93
CA ARG A 62 -1.73 -15.84 -1.61
C ARG A 62 -2.55 -14.64 -2.10
N ARG A 63 -1.87 -13.61 -2.60
CA ARG A 63 -2.49 -12.38 -3.13
C ARG A 63 -2.13 -12.20 -4.59
N SER A 64 -3.08 -11.72 -5.37
CA SER A 64 -2.87 -11.31 -6.76
C SER A 64 -3.33 -9.87 -6.95
N LEU A 65 -2.64 -9.16 -7.82
CA LEU A 65 -2.97 -7.82 -8.27
C LEU A 65 -2.89 -7.82 -9.79
N ASP A 66 -4.01 -7.55 -10.45
CA ASP A 66 -4.07 -7.34 -11.88
C ASP A 66 -4.46 -5.87 -12.11
N LEU A 67 -3.62 -5.14 -12.81
CA LEU A 67 -3.83 -3.75 -13.19
C LEU A 67 -3.92 -3.66 -14.70
N SER A 68 -4.85 -2.87 -15.21
CA SER A 68 -5.01 -2.62 -16.65
C SER A 68 -5.34 -1.16 -16.90
N ILE A 69 -4.61 -0.49 -17.82
CA ILE A 69 -4.92 0.85 -18.28
C ILE A 69 -5.90 0.73 -19.42
N ILE A 70 -7.09 1.31 -19.26
CA ILE A 70 -8.22 1.23 -20.20
C ILE A 70 -8.46 2.63 -20.77
N ASP A 71 -8.56 2.73 -22.09
CA ASP A 71 -8.91 3.97 -22.84
C ASP A 71 -8.10 5.22 -22.40
N TYR A 72 -6.84 5.05 -21.95
CA TYR A 72 -5.93 6.09 -21.46
C TYR A 72 -6.33 6.77 -20.15
N TYR A 73 -7.61 6.77 -19.76
CA TYR A 73 -8.15 7.56 -18.65
C TYR A 73 -8.60 6.72 -17.45
N TYR A 74 -8.66 5.42 -17.60
CA TYR A 74 -9.16 4.54 -16.55
C TYR A 74 -8.15 3.49 -16.17
N LEU A 75 -8.10 3.17 -14.87
CA LEU A 75 -7.32 2.06 -14.31
C LEU A 75 -8.28 0.97 -13.83
N GLY A 76 -8.30 -0.15 -14.53
CA GLY A 76 -8.96 -1.36 -14.07
C GLY A 76 -8.10 -2.07 -13.03
N ILE A 77 -8.67 -2.37 -11.88
CA ILE A 77 -8.00 -2.96 -10.73
C ILE A 77 -8.74 -4.22 -10.34
N ARG A 78 -8.02 -5.34 -10.25
CA ARG A 78 -8.51 -6.60 -9.72
C ARG A 78 -7.57 -7.05 -8.61
N VAL A 79 -8.03 -7.08 -7.38
CA VAL A 79 -7.28 -7.57 -6.21
C VAL A 79 -7.87 -8.89 -5.77
N GLY A 80 -7.09 -9.95 -5.92
CA GLY A 80 -7.46 -11.29 -5.46
C GLY A 80 -6.73 -11.64 -4.16
N GLN A 81 -7.46 -12.22 -3.22
CA GLN A 81 -6.90 -12.86 -2.03
C GLN A 81 -7.42 -14.29 -1.97
N SER A 82 -6.53 -15.25 -1.72
CA SER A 82 -6.95 -16.66 -1.62
C SER A 82 -7.98 -16.83 -0.50
N GLY A 83 -9.13 -17.43 -0.84
CA GLY A 83 -10.25 -17.64 0.10
C GLY A 83 -11.26 -16.50 0.16
N ALA A 84 -11.07 -15.40 -0.58
CA ALA A 84 -12.04 -14.32 -0.70
C ALA A 84 -12.36 -14.03 -2.17
N ALA A 85 -13.55 -13.51 -2.44
CA ALA A 85 -13.91 -13.03 -3.78
C ALA A 85 -12.95 -11.94 -4.23
N ALA A 86 -12.52 -11.99 -5.48
CA ALA A 86 -11.69 -10.94 -6.05
C ALA A 86 -12.47 -9.63 -6.08
N ARG A 87 -11.86 -8.57 -5.56
CA ARG A 87 -12.43 -7.22 -5.68
C ARG A 87 -12.02 -6.63 -7.01
N GLU A 88 -13.01 -6.21 -7.77
CA GLU A 88 -12.81 -5.60 -9.09
C GLU A 88 -13.45 -4.23 -9.11
N TYR A 89 -12.69 -3.22 -9.51
CA TYR A 89 -13.20 -1.87 -9.69
C TYR A 89 -12.37 -1.11 -10.72
N VAL A 90 -12.96 -0.05 -11.23
CA VAL A 90 -12.30 0.87 -12.17
C VAL A 90 -12.11 2.20 -11.48
N LEU A 91 -10.96 2.82 -11.68
CA LEU A 91 -10.57 4.10 -11.11
C LEU A 91 -10.37 5.11 -12.23
N ASP A 92 -10.93 6.30 -12.11
CA ASP A 92 -10.67 7.40 -13.04
C ASP A 92 -9.33 8.05 -12.70
N LEU A 93 -8.40 8.03 -13.67
CA LEU A 93 -7.03 8.52 -13.51
C LEU A 93 -6.94 10.04 -13.31
N ARG A 94 -7.99 10.81 -13.64
CA ARG A 94 -8.02 12.27 -13.45
C ARG A 94 -7.98 12.66 -11.98
N PHE A 95 -8.47 11.80 -11.09
CA PHE A 95 -8.55 12.04 -9.65
C PHE A 95 -7.46 11.32 -8.85
N VAL A 96 -6.47 10.78 -9.53
CA VAL A 96 -5.33 10.07 -8.92
C VAL A 96 -4.12 10.99 -8.84
N ASP A 97 -3.45 10.98 -7.70
CA ASP A 97 -2.17 11.66 -7.53
C ASP A 97 -1.10 10.97 -8.41
N PRO A 98 -0.39 11.69 -9.27
CA PRO A 98 0.71 11.13 -10.05
C PRO A 98 1.89 10.66 -9.18
N SER A 99 1.96 11.11 -7.92
CA SER A 99 2.93 10.67 -6.93
C SER A 99 2.42 9.41 -6.22
N PHE A 100 2.95 8.26 -6.57
CA PHE A 100 2.63 7.01 -5.89
C PHE A 100 3.67 6.70 -4.81
N THR A 101 3.18 6.16 -3.69
CA THR A 101 4.03 5.79 -2.56
C THR A 101 4.50 4.35 -2.71
N LEU A 102 5.82 4.16 -2.72
CA LEU A 102 6.48 2.86 -2.74
C LEU A 102 7.27 2.69 -1.46
N THR A 103 6.82 1.84 -0.55
CA THR A 103 7.48 1.60 0.72
C THR A 103 7.94 0.16 0.83
N ARG A 104 9.08 -0.04 1.50
CA ARG A 104 9.63 -1.34 1.83
C ARG A 104 9.82 -1.42 3.34
N HIS A 105 9.11 -2.35 3.95
CA HIS A 105 9.33 -2.67 5.36
C HIS A 105 10.39 -3.75 5.50
N ILE A 106 11.52 -3.38 6.09
CA ILE A 106 12.69 -4.25 6.31
C ILE A 106 12.66 -4.75 7.75
N PRO A 107 12.59 -6.07 8.01
CA PRO A 107 12.58 -6.61 9.36
C PRO A 107 14.01 -6.68 9.92
N TRP A 108 14.57 -5.54 10.33
CA TRP A 108 15.96 -5.44 10.80
C TRP A 108 16.32 -6.44 11.90
N ARG A 109 15.40 -6.71 12.84
CA ARG A 109 15.63 -7.70 13.90
C ARG A 109 15.93 -9.09 13.33
N CYS A 110 15.14 -9.53 12.32
CA CYS A 110 15.37 -10.82 11.68
C CYS A 110 16.68 -10.84 10.86
N ILE A 111 17.10 -9.70 10.30
CA ILE A 111 18.37 -9.60 9.58
C ILE A 111 19.54 -9.76 10.55
N TRP A 112 19.52 -9.05 11.67
CA TRP A 112 20.58 -9.15 12.67
C TRP A 112 20.66 -10.56 13.28
N THR A 113 19.52 -11.22 13.55
CA THR A 113 19.53 -12.61 14.01
C THR A 113 20.10 -13.57 12.96
N ALA A 114 19.75 -13.38 11.68
CA ALA A 114 20.30 -14.20 10.59
C ALA A 114 21.81 -14.01 10.47
N LEU A 115 22.30 -12.77 10.52
CA LEU A 115 23.73 -12.47 10.47
C LEU A 115 24.49 -13.05 11.67
N ALA A 116 23.94 -12.91 12.89
CA ALA A 116 24.54 -13.48 14.10
C ALA A 116 24.65 -15.00 14.02
N LEU A 117 23.60 -15.69 13.57
CA LEU A 117 23.61 -17.13 13.38
C LEU A 117 24.60 -17.56 12.27
N THR A 118 24.72 -16.78 11.20
CA THR A 118 25.71 -17.05 10.14
C THR A 118 27.14 -16.88 10.67
N ALA A 119 27.41 -15.84 11.45
CA ALA A 119 28.71 -15.63 12.07
C ALA A 119 29.05 -16.75 13.07
N ALA A 120 28.09 -17.18 13.89
CA ALA A 120 28.26 -18.30 14.81
C ALA A 120 28.54 -19.61 14.06
N THR A 121 27.83 -19.88 12.96
CA THR A 121 28.08 -21.06 12.10
C THR A 121 29.48 -21.01 11.52
N GLY A 122 29.96 -19.83 11.07
CA GLY A 122 31.31 -19.65 10.55
C GLY A 122 32.39 -19.89 11.61
N ALA A 123 32.20 -19.35 12.81
CA ALA A 123 33.12 -19.56 13.95
C ALA A 123 33.18 -21.04 14.36
N ASP A 124 32.04 -21.71 14.45
CA ASP A 124 31.96 -23.13 14.78
C ASP A 124 32.62 -24.01 13.68
N ALA A 125 32.42 -23.67 12.41
CA ALA A 125 33.08 -24.35 11.29
C ALA A 125 34.61 -24.20 11.32
N MET A 126 35.12 -23.02 11.69
CA MET A 126 36.56 -22.78 11.89
C MET A 126 37.09 -23.59 13.06
N TRP A 127 36.36 -23.65 14.18
CA TRP A 127 36.70 -24.49 15.32
C TRP A 127 36.74 -25.96 14.94
N TYR A 128 35.74 -26.46 14.23
CA TYR A 128 35.67 -27.83 13.72
C TYR A 128 36.90 -28.19 12.84
N ALA A 129 37.33 -27.26 11.97
CA ALA A 129 38.49 -27.46 11.11
C ALA A 129 39.80 -27.51 11.91
N ALA A 130 39.91 -26.81 13.03
CA ALA A 130 41.07 -26.77 13.90
C ALA A 130 41.14 -27.96 14.86
N GLU A 131 40.01 -28.62 15.15
CA GLU A 131 39.91 -29.70 16.15
C GLU A 131 40.44 -31.03 15.57
N THR A 132 41.38 -31.63 16.29
CA THR A 132 42.01 -32.89 15.89
C THR A 132 41.45 -34.11 16.63
N ALA A 133 40.80 -33.93 17.77
CA ALA A 133 40.25 -35.00 18.58
C ALA A 133 38.93 -35.56 18.00
N SER A 134 38.87 -36.86 17.81
CA SER A 134 37.72 -37.51 17.16
C SER A 134 36.39 -37.38 17.91
N ARG A 135 36.44 -37.34 19.25
CA ARG A 135 35.26 -37.31 20.12
C ARG A 135 34.57 -35.95 20.07
N THR A 136 35.34 -34.87 20.02
CA THR A 136 34.83 -33.50 19.92
C THR A 136 34.30 -33.17 18.55
N ARG A 137 34.79 -33.81 17.49
CA ARG A 137 34.31 -33.64 16.12
C ARG A 137 32.84 -34.00 15.90
N HIS A 138 32.33 -35.02 16.59
CA HIS A 138 30.90 -35.36 16.47
C HIS A 138 30.01 -34.26 17.03
N PHE A 139 30.33 -33.75 18.24
CA PHE A 139 29.57 -32.64 18.85
C PHE A 139 29.66 -31.35 18.01
N ALA A 140 30.84 -31.02 17.50
CA ALA A 140 31.02 -29.86 16.65
C ALA A 140 30.22 -29.98 15.32
N ALA A 141 30.16 -31.17 14.72
CA ALA A 141 29.37 -31.40 13.52
C ALA A 141 27.85 -31.23 13.77
N GLU A 142 27.35 -31.73 14.88
CA GLU A 142 25.94 -31.54 15.28
C GLU A 142 25.62 -30.06 15.58
N ALA A 143 26.54 -29.35 16.27
CA ALA A 143 26.41 -27.92 16.55
C ALA A 143 26.39 -27.10 15.23
N SER A 144 27.31 -27.38 14.31
CA SER A 144 27.35 -26.73 12.99
C SER A 144 26.07 -26.97 12.20
N ALA A 145 25.54 -28.20 12.21
CA ALA A 145 24.29 -28.52 11.51
C ALA A 145 23.09 -27.77 12.09
N THR A 146 23.01 -27.68 13.42
CA THR A 146 21.92 -26.95 14.11
C THR A 146 22.00 -25.43 13.87
N LEU A 147 23.20 -24.84 13.94
CA LEU A 147 23.41 -23.42 13.63
C LEU A 147 23.08 -23.10 12.18
N PHE A 148 23.50 -23.95 11.24
CA PHE A 148 23.19 -23.79 9.81
C PHE A 148 21.68 -23.86 9.56
N ALA A 149 20.98 -24.82 10.16
CA ALA A 149 19.52 -24.92 10.09
C ALA A 149 18.85 -23.67 10.67
N GLY A 150 19.33 -23.18 11.81
CA GLY A 150 18.86 -21.94 12.46
C GLY A 150 19.06 -20.72 11.56
N ALA A 151 20.24 -20.57 10.96
CA ALA A 151 20.55 -19.49 10.02
C ALA A 151 19.62 -19.54 8.80
N THR A 152 19.41 -20.73 8.22
CA THR A 152 18.52 -20.94 7.07
C THR A 152 17.08 -20.53 7.41
N LEU A 153 16.57 -20.95 8.57
CA LEU A 153 15.24 -20.56 9.03
C LEU A 153 15.13 -19.05 9.28
N ALA A 154 16.17 -18.42 9.81
CA ALA A 154 16.21 -16.98 10.01
C ALA A 154 16.16 -16.22 8.68
N TYR A 155 16.91 -16.63 7.65
CA TYR A 155 16.83 -16.05 6.29
C TYR A 155 15.45 -16.26 5.66
N LEU A 156 14.86 -17.43 5.83
CA LEU A 156 13.49 -17.68 5.37
C LEU A 156 12.50 -16.75 6.08
N ALA A 157 12.64 -16.54 7.38
CA ALA A 157 11.81 -15.59 8.14
C ALA A 157 11.99 -14.14 7.64
N VAL A 158 13.22 -13.71 7.30
CA VAL A 158 13.48 -12.41 6.66
C VAL A 158 12.73 -12.31 5.34
N ALA A 159 12.84 -13.32 4.48
CA ALA A 159 12.17 -13.34 3.17
C ALA A 159 10.64 -13.27 3.30
N MET A 160 10.06 -13.98 4.28
CA MET A 160 8.62 -13.95 4.53
C MET A 160 8.13 -12.63 5.14
N ARG A 161 8.93 -11.99 5.99
CA ARG A 161 8.57 -10.74 6.67
C ARG A 161 8.86 -9.49 5.86
N LEU A 162 9.67 -9.57 4.80
CA LEU A 162 9.91 -8.45 3.90
C LEU A 162 8.60 -8.09 3.19
N VAL A 163 8.09 -6.89 3.45
CA VAL A 163 6.86 -6.36 2.86
C VAL A 163 7.19 -5.19 1.97
N GLU A 164 6.74 -5.26 0.73
CA GLU A 164 6.77 -4.14 -0.21
C GLU A 164 5.34 -3.65 -0.43
N THR A 165 5.08 -2.38 -0.15
CA THR A 165 3.76 -1.77 -0.29
C THR A 165 3.78 -0.76 -1.41
N VAL A 166 2.74 -0.81 -2.24
CA VAL A 166 2.44 0.17 -3.28
C VAL A 166 1.11 0.80 -2.95
N ALA A 167 1.06 2.13 -2.83
CA ALA A 167 -0.17 2.85 -2.60
C ALA A 167 -0.35 3.95 -3.65
N LEU A 168 -1.58 4.05 -4.17
CA LEU A 168 -2.08 5.16 -4.97
C LEU A 168 -3.03 5.97 -4.11
N HIS A 169 -2.91 7.29 -4.20
CA HIS A 169 -3.75 8.21 -3.44
C HIS A 169 -4.63 9.02 -4.39
N SER A 170 -5.77 9.47 -3.90
CA SER A 170 -6.56 10.46 -4.61
C SER A 170 -5.87 11.83 -4.58
N LEU A 171 -6.16 12.68 -5.57
CA LEU A 171 -5.45 13.94 -5.80
C LEU A 171 -5.67 14.93 -4.65
N HIS A 172 -6.91 15.28 -4.34
CA HIS A 172 -7.24 16.27 -3.31
C HIS A 172 -7.66 15.62 -2.00
N GLY A 173 -8.39 14.49 -2.06
CA GLY A 173 -8.80 13.74 -0.87
C GLY A 173 -7.64 13.09 -0.13
N ARG A 174 -6.50 12.83 -0.80
CA ARG A 174 -5.29 12.20 -0.24
C ARG A 174 -5.56 10.90 0.52
N VAL A 175 -6.58 10.17 0.07
CA VAL A 175 -6.90 8.85 0.62
C VAL A 175 -6.33 7.74 -0.25
N PRO A 176 -5.90 6.61 0.32
CA PRO A 176 -5.41 5.48 -0.47
C PRO A 176 -6.59 4.83 -1.22
N VAL A 177 -6.59 4.97 -2.54
CA VAL A 177 -7.59 4.36 -3.44
C VAL A 177 -7.15 2.96 -3.91
N LEU A 178 -5.87 2.66 -3.82
CA LEU A 178 -5.30 1.33 -4.00
C LEU A 178 -4.15 1.15 -3.01
N GLU A 179 -4.20 0.08 -2.23
CA GLU A 179 -3.08 -0.37 -1.43
C GLU A 179 -2.81 -1.85 -1.72
N TYR A 180 -1.61 -2.15 -2.19
CA TYR A 180 -1.17 -3.52 -2.43
C TYR A 180 0.10 -3.83 -1.65
N ARG A 181 0.04 -4.87 -0.82
CA ARG A 181 1.18 -5.37 -0.02
C ARG A 181 1.66 -6.67 -0.63
N GLY A 182 2.83 -6.61 -1.25
CA GLY A 182 3.52 -7.77 -1.84
C GLY A 182 4.68 -8.27 -1.01
N GLY A 183 5.31 -9.35 -1.46
CA GLY A 183 6.57 -9.86 -0.93
C GLY A 183 7.77 -9.23 -1.65
N ALA A 184 8.97 -9.75 -1.35
CA ALA A 184 10.22 -9.34 -1.97
C ALA A 184 10.12 -9.35 -3.51
N GLY A 185 10.63 -8.30 -4.15
CA GLY A 185 10.66 -8.17 -5.61
C GLY A 185 9.37 -7.64 -6.25
N THR A 186 8.31 -7.40 -5.47
CA THR A 186 7.07 -6.81 -5.96
C THR A 186 7.31 -5.42 -6.57
N LEU A 187 8.07 -4.56 -5.88
CA LEU A 187 8.40 -3.22 -6.38
C LEU A 187 9.18 -3.25 -7.69
N ARG A 188 10.09 -4.20 -7.86
CA ARG A 188 10.88 -4.34 -9.10
C ARG A 188 9.96 -4.62 -10.29
N ARG A 189 8.93 -5.43 -10.10
CA ARG A 189 7.95 -5.78 -11.15
C ARG A 189 6.97 -4.65 -11.43
N ILE A 190 6.54 -3.93 -10.41
CA ILE A 190 5.50 -2.89 -10.51
C ILE A 190 6.09 -1.56 -11.04
N ARG A 191 7.33 -1.21 -10.71
CA ARG A 191 7.95 0.07 -11.11
C ARG A 191 7.81 0.44 -12.60
N PRO A 192 8.06 -0.47 -13.56
CA PRO A 192 7.93 -0.12 -14.98
C PRO A 192 6.49 0.26 -15.36
N PHE A 193 5.50 -0.45 -14.79
CA PHE A 193 4.09 -0.15 -14.99
C PHE A 193 3.70 1.18 -14.34
N MET A 194 4.15 1.45 -13.11
CA MET A 194 3.85 2.69 -12.40
C MET A 194 4.40 3.92 -13.13
N ARG A 195 5.57 3.81 -13.78
CA ARG A 195 6.08 4.89 -14.63
C ARG A 195 5.15 5.18 -15.81
N LYS A 196 4.64 4.14 -16.48
CA LYS A 196 3.64 4.28 -17.55
C LYS A 196 2.35 4.88 -17.00
N LEU A 197 1.86 4.35 -15.88
CA LEU A 197 0.67 4.85 -15.21
C LEU A 197 0.78 6.34 -14.86
N GLY A 198 1.90 6.78 -14.30
CA GLY A 198 2.13 8.20 -14.00
C GLY A 198 2.10 9.10 -15.24
N ALA A 199 2.52 8.61 -16.42
CA ALA A 199 2.36 9.34 -17.67
C ALA A 199 0.88 9.46 -18.05
N HIS A 200 0.09 8.39 -17.94
CA HIS A 200 -1.34 8.41 -18.21
C HIS A 200 -2.12 9.29 -17.22
N VAL A 201 -1.76 9.28 -15.94
CA VAL A 201 -2.35 10.19 -14.94
C VAL A 201 -2.15 11.63 -15.33
N ARG A 202 -0.92 12.03 -15.72
CA ARG A 202 -0.66 13.40 -16.19
C ARG A 202 -1.43 13.77 -17.46
N LEU A 203 -1.56 12.83 -18.41
CA LEU A 203 -2.36 13.03 -19.63
C LEU A 203 -3.84 13.18 -19.27
N ALA A 204 -4.36 12.36 -18.38
CA ALA A 204 -5.74 12.43 -17.92
C ALA A 204 -6.04 13.75 -17.19
N ALA A 205 -5.13 14.20 -16.34
CA ALA A 205 -5.25 15.48 -15.67
C ALA A 205 -5.21 16.66 -16.65
N ALA A 206 -4.36 16.61 -17.67
CA ALA A 206 -4.28 17.66 -18.70
C ALA A 206 -5.50 17.70 -19.64
N ALA A 207 -6.16 16.58 -19.86
CA ALA A 207 -7.37 16.50 -20.69
C ALA A 207 -8.65 17.03 -19.99
N GLY A 208 -8.60 17.24 -18.68
CA GLY A 208 -9.71 17.80 -17.90
C GLY A 208 -9.78 19.32 -18.07
N HIS A 209 -10.77 19.81 -18.81
CA HIS A 209 -11.02 21.24 -19.04
C HIS A 209 -12.09 21.80 -18.07
N SER A 210 -12.26 21.19 -16.90
CA SER A 210 -13.24 21.60 -15.92
C SER A 210 -12.70 22.74 -15.03
N THR A 211 -13.60 23.58 -14.55
CA THR A 211 -13.26 24.55 -13.50
C THR A 211 -12.81 23.80 -12.24
N ARG A 212 -12.06 24.49 -11.36
CA ARG A 212 -11.61 23.87 -10.09
C ARG A 212 -12.78 23.31 -9.28
N ALA A 213 -13.88 24.06 -9.20
CA ALA A 213 -15.07 23.64 -8.47
C ALA A 213 -15.73 22.38 -9.06
N GLU A 214 -15.83 22.30 -10.39
CA GLU A 214 -16.32 21.10 -11.08
C GLU A 214 -15.42 19.91 -10.86
N HIS A 215 -14.10 20.12 -10.91
CA HIS A 215 -13.14 19.05 -10.68
C HIS A 215 -13.26 18.46 -9.27
N LEU A 216 -13.37 19.32 -8.24
CA LEU A 216 -13.53 18.87 -6.85
C LEU A 216 -14.88 18.15 -6.65
N ARG A 217 -15.95 18.63 -7.31
CA ARG A 217 -17.27 17.97 -7.29
C ARG A 217 -17.19 16.58 -7.93
N ASP A 218 -16.55 16.47 -9.08
CA ASP A 218 -16.38 15.19 -9.79
C ASP A 218 -15.50 14.22 -8.99
N GLU A 219 -14.46 14.70 -8.31
CA GLU A 219 -13.63 13.87 -7.41
C GLU A 219 -14.47 13.37 -6.22
N MET A 220 -15.34 14.20 -5.64
CA MET A 220 -16.25 13.75 -4.59
C MET A 220 -17.22 12.67 -5.07
N ARG A 221 -17.77 12.80 -6.29
CA ARG A 221 -18.63 11.77 -6.92
C ARG A 221 -17.87 10.46 -7.09
N GLU A 222 -16.62 10.53 -7.54
CA GLU A 222 -15.77 9.35 -7.68
C GLU A 222 -15.49 8.68 -6.32
N HIS A 223 -15.20 9.45 -5.26
CA HIS A 223 -15.04 8.90 -3.92
C HIS A 223 -16.31 8.25 -3.37
N TYR A 224 -17.48 8.85 -3.64
CA TYR A 224 -18.76 8.24 -3.28
C TYR A 224 -18.95 6.91 -4.00
N ARG A 225 -18.69 6.85 -5.30
CA ARG A 225 -18.74 5.62 -6.10
C ARG A 225 -17.80 4.55 -5.57
N LEU A 226 -16.57 4.92 -5.18
CA LEU A 226 -15.59 4.00 -4.59
C LEU A 226 -16.02 3.50 -3.20
N LYS A 227 -16.73 4.31 -2.42
CA LYS A 227 -17.36 3.90 -1.16
C LYS A 227 -18.47 2.86 -1.42
N GLU A 228 -19.38 3.14 -2.36
CA GLU A 228 -20.44 2.20 -2.74
C GLU A 228 -19.87 0.86 -3.27
N ALA A 229 -18.77 0.91 -4.01
CA ALA A 229 -18.04 -0.28 -4.46
C ALA A 229 -17.27 -1.00 -3.33
N GLY A 230 -17.33 -0.50 -2.08
CA GLY A 230 -16.63 -1.08 -0.94
C GLY A 230 -15.10 -0.94 -0.98
N VAL A 231 -14.57 -0.05 -1.82
CA VAL A 231 -13.13 0.25 -1.94
C VAL A 231 -12.69 1.16 -0.80
N LEU A 232 -13.48 2.20 -0.50
CA LEU A 232 -13.26 3.12 0.60
C LEU A 232 -14.20 2.76 1.78
N SER A 233 -13.67 2.83 3.00
CA SER A 233 -14.51 2.76 4.19
C SER A 233 -15.26 4.07 4.39
N GLY A 234 -16.37 4.06 5.17
CA GLY A 234 -17.12 5.27 5.51
C GLY A 234 -16.22 6.35 6.12
N GLU A 235 -15.42 6.00 7.11
CA GLU A 235 -14.47 6.92 7.77
C GLU A 235 -13.47 7.54 6.78
N THR A 236 -12.93 6.72 5.86
CA THR A 236 -11.98 7.18 4.85
C THR A 236 -12.64 8.14 3.87
N TYR A 237 -13.89 7.86 3.49
CA TYR A 237 -14.70 8.74 2.66
C TYR A 237 -14.98 10.08 3.35
N ASP A 238 -15.41 10.08 4.61
CA ASP A 238 -15.72 11.29 5.37
C ASP A 238 -14.46 12.16 5.57
N ALA A 239 -13.32 11.55 5.86
CA ALA A 239 -12.03 12.24 5.92
C ALA A 239 -11.63 12.87 4.58
N SER A 240 -11.89 12.17 3.47
CA SER A 240 -11.65 12.68 2.12
C SER A 240 -12.56 13.86 1.79
N LYS A 241 -13.86 13.71 2.07
CA LYS A 241 -14.87 14.75 1.88
C LYS A 241 -14.49 16.04 2.63
N ALA A 242 -14.10 15.92 3.90
CA ALA A 242 -13.67 17.08 4.69
C ALA A 242 -12.47 17.81 4.06
N ARG A 243 -11.48 17.06 3.53
CA ARG A 243 -10.31 17.65 2.88
C ARG A 243 -10.65 18.34 1.56
N ILE A 244 -11.52 17.74 0.75
CA ILE A 244 -11.96 18.32 -0.52
C ILE A 244 -12.74 19.60 -0.27
N LEU A 245 -13.68 19.59 0.69
CA LEU A 245 -14.45 20.77 1.06
C LEU A 245 -13.58 21.92 1.61
N ALA A 246 -12.50 21.61 2.31
CA ALA A 246 -11.55 22.61 2.80
C ALA A 246 -10.75 23.30 1.67
N GLN A 247 -10.79 22.77 0.44
CA GLN A 247 -10.10 23.33 -0.73
C GLN A 247 -11.04 24.10 -1.67
N HIS A 248 -12.35 23.99 -1.44
CA HIS A 248 -13.39 24.67 -2.21
C HIS A 248 -13.55 26.11 -1.73
#